data_a8ed9bb1b587b1ae81b92c4b4c2c7b0b
#
_entry.id   a8ed9bb1b587b1ae81b92c4b4c2c7b0b
#
_cell.length_a   1.000
_cell.length_b   1.000
_cell.length_c   1.000
_cell.angle_alpha   90.00
_cell.angle_beta   90.00
_cell.angle_gamma   90.00
#
_symmetry.space_group_name_H-M   'P 1'
#
loop_
_entity.id
_entity.type
_entity.pdbx_description
1 polymer ?
#
loop_
_entity_poly.entity_id
_entity_poly.type
_entity_poly.pdbx_seq_one_letter_code
_entity_poly.pdbx_strand_id
1 'polypeptide(L)'
;MSIKSNKTEILGSIRSILIACIVLFSSSQIASAQRTMKGQYHLAAEAAFAADPRVPAGAEISFGAYLLDSYVIGWINVTPDFVTLPTDHQLGYIPINVGADYMYRVAATRARSVNLYVGGGVFLGWELYDPFRKVPSYIDTGFGKGNLIYGMAPAVESEFFIARRLALTLGARMPVSISSKTEILKLHIKAGIRINI
;
A
#
# COMPACT_ATOMS: atom_id res chain seq x y z
N MET A 1 -22.71 -29.08 5.21
CA MET A 1 -22.70 -27.68 4.75
C MET A 1 -21.48 -27.44 3.86
N SER A 2 -21.69 -27.07 2.62
CA SER A 2 -20.79 -27.38 1.47
C SER A 2 -19.61 -26.43 1.34
N ILE A 3 -18.40 -26.90 1.55
CA ILE A 3 -17.11 -26.22 1.32
C ILE A 3 -16.76 -26.08 -0.19
N LYS A 4 -17.55 -26.71 -1.08
CA LYS A 4 -17.28 -26.69 -2.54
C LYS A 4 -17.63 -25.37 -3.23
N SER A 5 -18.54 -24.55 -2.67
CA SER A 5 -18.98 -23.28 -3.29
C SER A 5 -17.89 -22.20 -3.29
N ASN A 6 -17.10 -22.08 -2.22
CA ASN A 6 -16.09 -21.01 -2.12
C ASN A 6 -14.90 -21.16 -3.09
N LYS A 7 -14.51 -22.37 -3.47
CA LYS A 7 -13.38 -22.58 -4.38
C LYS A 7 -13.66 -22.08 -5.81
N THR A 8 -14.89 -22.26 -6.29
CA THR A 8 -15.28 -21.83 -7.65
C THR A 8 -15.38 -20.31 -7.76
N GLU A 9 -15.85 -19.62 -6.73
CA GLU A 9 -15.90 -18.15 -6.72
C GLU A 9 -14.50 -17.52 -6.66
N ILE A 10 -13.62 -18.08 -5.83
CA ILE A 10 -12.21 -17.60 -5.75
C ILE A 10 -11.48 -17.81 -7.07
N LEU A 11 -11.66 -18.97 -7.71
CA LEU A 11 -11.07 -19.24 -9.04
C LEU A 11 -11.64 -18.30 -10.11
N GLY A 12 -12.92 -17.96 -10.05
CA GLY A 12 -13.58 -17.00 -10.94
C GLY A 12 -12.99 -15.59 -10.79
N SER A 13 -12.80 -15.13 -9.57
CA SER A 13 -12.20 -13.82 -9.27
C SER A 13 -10.75 -13.74 -9.72
N ILE A 14 -9.94 -14.77 -9.47
CA ILE A 14 -8.54 -14.83 -9.92
C ILE A 14 -8.46 -14.80 -11.45
N ARG A 15 -9.32 -15.53 -12.13
CA ARG A 15 -9.40 -15.55 -13.61
C ARG A 15 -9.78 -14.18 -14.17
N SER A 16 -10.74 -13.48 -13.56
CA SER A 16 -11.15 -12.13 -13.99
C SER A 16 -10.04 -11.11 -13.78
N ILE A 17 -9.32 -11.18 -12.66
CA ILE A 17 -8.15 -10.34 -12.40
C ILE A 17 -7.04 -10.62 -13.42
N LEU A 18 -6.77 -11.88 -13.72
CA LEU A 18 -5.74 -12.27 -14.69
C LEU A 18 -6.08 -11.78 -16.12
N ILE A 19 -7.36 -11.90 -16.51
CA ILE A 19 -7.84 -11.38 -17.81
C ILE A 19 -7.77 -9.87 -17.85
N ALA A 20 -8.16 -9.17 -16.79
CA ALA A 20 -8.03 -7.72 -16.70
C ALA A 20 -6.56 -7.28 -16.79
N CYS A 21 -5.66 -7.97 -16.13
CA CYS A 21 -4.21 -7.73 -16.26
C CYS A 21 -3.71 -7.96 -17.70
N ILE A 22 -4.12 -9.04 -18.36
CA ILE A 22 -3.72 -9.35 -19.74
C ILE A 22 -4.28 -8.30 -20.72
N VAL A 23 -5.53 -7.85 -20.55
CA VAL A 23 -6.14 -6.78 -21.38
C VAL A 23 -5.44 -5.46 -21.14
N LEU A 24 -5.09 -5.11 -19.91
CA LEU A 24 -4.29 -3.92 -19.59
C LEU A 24 -2.88 -4.01 -20.20
N PHE A 25 -2.24 -5.18 -20.18
CA PHE A 25 -0.94 -5.41 -20.81
C PHE A 25 -1.01 -5.28 -22.36
N SER A 26 -2.06 -5.77 -22.98
CA SER A 26 -2.21 -5.71 -24.44
C SER A 26 -2.60 -4.31 -24.94
N SER A 27 -3.35 -3.54 -24.18
CA SER A 27 -3.72 -2.16 -24.54
C SER A 27 -2.58 -1.15 -24.33
N SER A 28 -1.56 -1.49 -23.56
CA SER A 28 -0.39 -0.63 -23.31
C SER A 28 0.52 -0.42 -24.53
N GLN A 29 0.31 -1.15 -25.61
CA GLN A 29 1.04 -0.99 -26.88
C GLN A 29 0.71 0.33 -27.62
N ILE A 30 -0.42 0.97 -27.29
CA ILE A 30 -0.91 2.17 -27.98
C ILE A 30 -0.49 3.47 -27.26
N ALA A 31 -0.10 3.38 -25.99
CA ALA A 31 0.38 4.54 -25.26
C ALA A 31 1.80 4.91 -25.74
N SER A 32 1.90 5.99 -26.50
CA SER A 32 3.19 6.62 -26.83
C SER A 32 4.00 6.79 -25.57
N ALA A 33 5.05 5.99 -25.43
CA ALA A 33 5.83 5.83 -24.23
C ALA A 33 6.32 7.18 -23.68
N GLN A 34 5.81 7.57 -22.55
CA GLN A 34 6.39 8.67 -21.82
C GLN A 34 7.64 8.15 -21.10
N ARG A 35 8.76 8.75 -21.42
CA ARG A 35 9.98 8.56 -20.62
C ARG A 35 9.81 9.38 -19.36
N THR A 36 9.82 8.72 -18.19
CA THR A 36 10.04 9.43 -16.93
C THR A 36 11.33 10.22 -17.05
N MET A 37 11.27 11.54 -16.92
CA MET A 37 12.44 12.40 -17.05
C MET A 37 13.04 12.63 -15.67
N LYS A 38 14.36 12.67 -15.62
CA LYS A 38 15.09 13.07 -14.40
C LYS A 38 14.60 14.45 -13.94
N GLY A 39 14.24 14.55 -12.65
CA GLY A 39 13.73 15.77 -12.06
C GLY A 39 12.22 16.00 -12.23
N GLN A 40 11.51 15.10 -12.92
CA GLN A 40 10.06 15.16 -13.00
C GLN A 40 9.45 14.80 -11.64
N TYR A 41 8.54 15.62 -11.16
CA TYR A 41 7.80 15.36 -9.93
C TYR A 41 6.56 14.50 -10.19
N HIS A 42 6.08 13.86 -9.14
CA HIS A 42 4.82 13.13 -9.19
C HIS A 42 4.06 13.24 -7.87
N LEU A 43 2.75 13.19 -7.97
CA LEU A 43 1.80 13.09 -6.87
C LEU A 43 1.00 11.81 -7.05
N ALA A 44 0.83 11.01 -6.00
CA ALA A 44 -0.04 9.84 -6.06
C ALA A 44 -1.04 9.81 -4.91
N ALA A 45 -2.21 9.24 -5.20
CA ALA A 45 -3.23 8.90 -4.22
C ALA A 45 -3.58 7.42 -4.38
N GLU A 46 -3.48 6.67 -3.31
CA GLU A 46 -3.58 5.22 -3.31
C GLU A 46 -4.51 4.74 -2.19
N ALA A 47 -5.32 3.73 -2.47
CA ALA A 47 -5.98 2.94 -1.44
C ALA A 47 -4.98 1.91 -0.92
N ALA A 48 -4.92 1.75 0.41
CA ALA A 48 -4.06 0.79 1.08
C ALA A 48 -4.93 -0.26 1.77
N PHE A 49 -4.65 -1.52 1.52
CA PHE A 49 -5.39 -2.65 2.08
C PHE A 49 -4.46 -3.46 2.97
N ALA A 50 -4.88 -3.72 4.20
CA ALA A 50 -4.20 -4.68 5.06
C ALA A 50 -4.40 -6.11 4.51
N ALA A 51 -3.55 -7.05 4.92
CA ALA A 51 -3.68 -8.45 4.50
C ALA A 51 -4.96 -9.12 5.03
N ASP A 52 -5.55 -8.61 6.11
CA ASP A 52 -6.84 -9.08 6.62
C ASP A 52 -8.00 -8.39 5.87
N PRO A 53 -8.84 -9.14 5.12
CA PRO A 53 -9.94 -8.56 4.35
C PRO A 53 -11.07 -7.97 5.22
N ARG A 54 -11.06 -8.19 6.53
CA ARG A 54 -12.03 -7.60 7.48
C ARG A 54 -11.66 -6.16 7.84
N VAL A 55 -10.43 -5.76 7.56
CA VAL A 55 -9.92 -4.41 7.83
C VAL A 55 -10.41 -3.47 6.73
N PRO A 56 -10.98 -2.31 7.07
CA PRO A 56 -11.35 -1.32 6.08
C PRO A 56 -10.11 -0.79 5.33
N ALA A 57 -10.32 -0.43 4.08
CA ALA A 57 -9.25 0.18 3.29
C ALA A 57 -8.75 1.48 3.95
N GLY A 58 -7.46 1.64 3.96
CA GLY A 58 -6.79 2.89 4.29
C GLY A 58 -6.53 3.75 3.07
N ALA A 59 -5.85 4.86 3.28
CA ALA A 59 -5.45 5.78 2.22
C ALA A 59 -3.98 6.17 2.37
N GLU A 60 -3.33 6.38 1.24
CA GLU A 60 -1.98 6.93 1.17
C GLU A 60 -1.95 8.07 0.16
N ILE A 61 -1.27 9.15 0.52
CA ILE A 61 -0.92 10.25 -0.38
C ILE A 61 0.59 10.33 -0.41
N SER A 62 1.16 10.49 -1.59
CA SER A 62 2.60 10.56 -1.74
C SER A 62 3.01 11.60 -2.78
N PHE A 63 4.19 12.19 -2.55
CA PHE A 63 4.83 13.13 -3.45
C PHE A 63 6.30 12.73 -3.61
N GLY A 64 6.80 12.78 -4.85
CA GLY A 64 8.16 12.38 -5.13
C GLY A 64 8.75 12.96 -6.39
N ALA A 65 9.98 12.57 -6.67
CA ALA A 65 10.71 12.98 -7.85
C ALA A 65 11.45 11.81 -8.49
N TYR A 66 11.34 11.70 -9.82
CA TYR A 66 12.11 10.72 -10.58
C TYR A 66 13.57 11.17 -10.71
N LEU A 67 14.45 10.23 -10.49
CA LEU A 67 15.87 10.29 -10.86
C LEU A 67 16.04 9.68 -12.27
N LEU A 68 17.10 8.95 -12.55
CA LEU A 68 17.24 8.27 -13.86
C LEU A 68 16.47 6.96 -13.90
N ASP A 69 16.91 6.00 -13.09
CA ASP A 69 16.35 4.66 -12.98
C ASP A 69 15.76 4.38 -11.59
N SER A 70 15.47 5.46 -10.87
CA SER A 70 14.92 5.41 -9.52
C SER A 70 14.03 6.61 -9.26
N TYR A 71 13.34 6.62 -8.12
CA TYR A 71 12.69 7.80 -7.59
C TYR A 71 12.78 7.84 -6.07
N VAL A 72 12.65 9.02 -5.52
CA VAL A 72 12.45 9.25 -4.09
C VAL A 72 11.02 9.70 -3.88
N ILE A 73 10.41 9.26 -2.79
CA ILE A 73 9.01 9.54 -2.48
C ILE A 73 8.85 9.78 -0.98
N GLY A 74 8.18 10.85 -0.61
CA GLY A 74 7.62 11.05 0.72
C GLY A 74 6.15 10.66 0.72
N TRP A 75 5.67 10.03 1.77
CA TRP A 75 4.30 9.54 1.85
C TRP A 75 3.70 9.71 3.24
N ILE A 76 2.37 9.84 3.28
CA ILE A 76 1.54 9.79 4.48
C ILE A 76 0.50 8.70 4.26
N ASN A 77 0.42 7.78 5.21
CA ASN A 77 -0.47 6.62 5.17
C ASN A 77 -1.34 6.56 6.43
N VAL A 78 -2.61 6.24 6.24
CA VAL A 78 -3.58 5.97 7.31
C VAL A 78 -4.28 4.66 6.96
N THR A 79 -4.01 3.60 7.70
CA THR A 79 -4.59 2.29 7.43
C THR A 79 -5.18 1.71 8.71
N PRO A 80 -6.51 1.78 8.92
CA PRO A 80 -7.16 1.16 10.07
C PRO A 80 -6.82 -0.32 10.19
N ASP A 81 -6.81 -0.83 11.40
CA ASP A 81 -6.53 -2.25 11.67
C ASP A 81 -7.13 -2.69 13.00
N PHE A 82 -7.06 -3.99 13.32
CA PHE A 82 -7.59 -4.58 14.54
C PHE A 82 -6.55 -5.50 15.19
N VAL A 83 -6.54 -5.51 16.52
CA VAL A 83 -5.82 -6.51 17.31
C VAL A 83 -6.81 -7.27 18.18
N THR A 84 -6.68 -8.59 18.26
CA THR A 84 -7.49 -9.42 19.14
C THR A 84 -6.86 -9.42 20.54
N LEU A 85 -7.61 -8.96 21.51
CA LEU A 85 -7.20 -8.99 22.91
C LEU A 85 -7.30 -10.41 23.50
N PRO A 86 -6.59 -10.72 24.60
CA PRO A 86 -6.71 -12.01 25.28
C PRO A 86 -8.13 -12.33 25.78
N THR A 87 -9.00 -11.34 25.82
CA THR A 87 -10.43 -11.43 26.21
C THR A 87 -11.36 -11.68 25.03
N ASP A 88 -10.83 -12.10 23.85
CA ASP A 88 -11.55 -12.26 22.58
C ASP A 88 -12.23 -10.98 22.04
N HIS A 89 -11.98 -9.82 22.64
CA HIS A 89 -12.45 -8.55 22.12
C HIS A 89 -11.48 -8.02 21.06
N GLN A 90 -12.04 -7.41 20.02
CA GLN A 90 -11.26 -6.75 18.99
C GLN A 90 -11.04 -5.28 19.35
N LEU A 91 -9.78 -4.89 19.49
CA LEU A 91 -9.38 -3.51 19.66
C LEU A 91 -9.04 -2.91 18.28
N GLY A 92 -9.86 -1.97 17.83
CA GLY A 92 -9.56 -1.20 16.62
C GLY A 92 -8.45 -0.20 16.92
N TYR A 93 -7.54 -0.02 15.98
CA TYR A 93 -6.53 1.02 16.06
C TYR A 93 -6.26 1.63 14.68
N ILE A 94 -5.75 2.85 14.64
CA ILE A 94 -5.44 3.57 13.41
C ILE A 94 -3.98 4.02 13.48
N PRO A 95 -3.07 3.38 12.76
CA PRO A 95 -1.73 3.90 12.54
C PRO A 95 -1.78 5.04 11.52
N ILE A 96 -1.14 6.14 11.85
CA ILE A 96 -0.87 7.28 10.97
C ILE A 96 0.63 7.31 10.78
N ASN A 97 1.10 7.04 9.58
CA ASN A 97 2.51 6.92 9.26
C ASN A 97 2.95 8.00 8.27
N VAL A 98 4.12 8.55 8.48
CA VAL A 98 4.83 9.42 7.54
C VAL A 98 6.18 8.81 7.25
N GLY A 99 6.56 8.70 6.00
CA GLY A 99 7.81 8.07 5.63
C GLY A 99 8.39 8.60 4.33
N ALA A 100 9.60 8.12 4.04
CA ALA A 100 10.29 8.40 2.80
C ALA A 100 10.96 7.12 2.30
N ASP A 101 10.78 6.84 1.00
CA ASP A 101 11.33 5.66 0.34
C ASP A 101 12.24 6.07 -0.83
N TYR A 102 13.22 5.23 -1.08
CA TYR A 102 13.99 5.20 -2.32
C TYR A 102 13.62 3.95 -3.09
N MET A 103 13.17 4.13 -4.33
CA MET A 103 12.67 3.07 -5.19
C MET A 103 13.53 2.96 -6.44
N TYR A 104 14.09 1.78 -6.70
CA TYR A 104 14.94 1.51 -7.86
C TYR A 104 14.18 0.68 -8.89
N ARG A 105 14.25 1.08 -10.18
CA ARG A 105 13.62 0.37 -11.29
C ARG A 105 14.39 -0.90 -11.63
N VAL A 106 13.80 -2.05 -11.36
CA VAL A 106 14.41 -3.38 -11.63
C VAL A 106 14.01 -3.94 -12.97
N ALA A 107 12.83 -3.55 -13.49
CA ALA A 107 12.36 -3.97 -14.79
C ALA A 107 11.50 -2.89 -15.45
N ALA A 108 11.47 -2.90 -16.78
CA ALA A 108 10.57 -2.07 -17.57
C ALA A 108 10.25 -2.76 -18.90
N THR A 109 9.06 -2.52 -19.43
CA THR A 109 8.75 -2.90 -20.81
C THR A 109 9.61 -2.08 -21.79
N ARG A 110 9.82 -2.59 -23.01
CA ARG A 110 10.60 -1.90 -24.05
C ARG A 110 10.09 -0.48 -24.34
N ALA A 111 8.78 -0.30 -24.29
CA ALA A 111 8.12 0.99 -24.45
C ALA A 111 8.11 1.83 -23.15
N ARG A 112 8.58 1.30 -22.03
CA ARG A 112 8.51 1.91 -20.68
C ARG A 112 7.08 2.29 -20.25
N SER A 113 6.09 1.62 -20.80
CA SER A 113 4.69 1.78 -20.41
C SER A 113 4.38 1.07 -19.09
N VAL A 114 5.18 0.08 -18.72
CA VAL A 114 5.13 -0.59 -17.42
C VAL A 114 6.52 -0.59 -16.83
N ASN A 115 6.63 -0.14 -15.59
CA ASN A 115 7.85 -0.17 -14.80
C ASN A 115 7.61 -0.96 -13.52
N LEU A 116 8.62 -1.70 -13.08
CA LEU A 116 8.64 -2.38 -11.80
C LEU A 116 9.77 -1.78 -10.95
N TYR A 117 9.42 -1.36 -9.76
CA TYR A 117 10.34 -0.78 -8.78
C TYR A 117 10.41 -1.66 -7.53
N VAL A 118 11.59 -1.71 -6.94
CA VAL A 118 11.85 -2.35 -5.63
C VAL A 118 12.67 -1.36 -4.82
N GLY A 119 12.37 -1.29 -3.55
CA GLY A 119 13.06 -0.38 -2.66
C GLY A 119 12.48 -0.39 -1.26
N GLY A 120 12.44 0.77 -0.66
CA GLY A 120 11.91 0.99 0.66
C GLY A 120 12.57 2.18 1.33
N GLY A 121 12.24 2.38 2.57
CA GLY A 121 12.74 3.51 3.33
C GLY A 121 12.48 3.40 4.81
N VAL A 122 12.30 4.55 5.43
CA VAL A 122 12.05 4.67 6.87
C VAL A 122 10.75 5.40 7.12
N PHE A 123 10.14 5.14 8.24
CA PHE A 123 8.92 5.82 8.63
C PHE A 123 8.88 6.12 10.13
N LEU A 124 8.09 7.11 10.45
CA LEU A 124 7.67 7.48 11.79
C LEU A 124 6.15 7.52 11.81
N GLY A 125 5.51 7.07 12.86
CA GLY A 125 4.06 7.06 12.93
C GLY A 125 3.52 7.08 14.36
N TRP A 126 2.21 7.16 14.44
CA TRP A 126 1.47 7.15 15.69
C TRP A 126 0.31 6.18 15.59
N GLU A 127 0.24 5.20 16.49
CA GLU A 127 -0.89 4.28 16.62
C GLU A 127 -1.91 4.88 17.60
N LEU A 128 -3.13 5.12 17.11
CA LEU A 128 -4.27 5.54 17.93
C LEU A 128 -5.11 4.33 18.27
N TYR A 129 -5.20 3.99 19.57
CA TYR A 129 -5.97 2.82 20.02
C TYR A 129 -7.39 3.21 20.41
N ASP A 130 -8.34 2.34 20.05
CA ASP A 130 -9.78 2.47 20.32
C ASP A 130 -10.36 3.86 19.99
N PRO A 131 -10.07 4.43 18.79
CA PRO A 131 -10.51 5.78 18.44
C PRO A 131 -12.04 5.89 18.42
N PHE A 132 -12.75 4.77 18.29
CA PHE A 132 -14.21 4.69 18.24
C PHE A 132 -14.83 4.25 19.57
N ARG A 133 -14.03 4.05 20.62
CA ARG A 133 -14.47 3.61 21.97
C ARG A 133 -15.37 2.38 21.95
N LYS A 134 -15.01 1.37 21.15
CA LYS A 134 -15.77 0.13 21.02
C LYS A 134 -15.48 -0.88 22.13
N VAL A 135 -14.34 -0.73 22.82
CA VAL A 135 -13.98 -1.60 23.95
C VAL A 135 -14.59 -1.01 25.22
N PRO A 136 -15.32 -1.83 26.01
CA PRO A 136 -15.90 -1.37 27.27
C PRO A 136 -14.83 -0.83 28.23
N SER A 137 -15.15 0.25 28.95
CA SER A 137 -14.20 0.97 29.82
C SER A 137 -13.67 0.16 30.99
N TYR A 138 -14.32 -0.95 31.33
CA TYR A 138 -13.88 -1.86 32.41
C TYR A 138 -12.83 -2.88 31.93
N ILE A 139 -12.54 -2.94 30.61
CA ILE A 139 -11.49 -3.79 30.06
C ILE A 139 -10.20 -2.98 30.02
N ASP A 140 -9.21 -3.40 30.80
CA ASP A 140 -7.86 -2.85 30.67
C ASP A 140 -7.20 -3.44 29.42
N THR A 141 -7.04 -2.61 28.42
CA THR A 141 -6.41 -3.01 27.14
C THR A 141 -4.89 -3.04 27.23
N GLY A 142 -4.28 -2.40 28.22
CA GLY A 142 -2.82 -2.25 28.35
C GLY A 142 -2.16 -1.36 27.30
N PHE A 143 -2.92 -0.85 26.30
CA PHE A 143 -2.36 -0.09 25.18
C PHE A 143 -2.28 1.42 25.41
N GLY A 144 -3.07 1.97 26.34
CA GLY A 144 -3.18 3.41 26.52
C GLY A 144 -3.92 4.10 25.36
N LYS A 145 -3.69 5.40 25.17
CA LYS A 145 -4.37 6.20 24.12
C LYS A 145 -3.63 6.19 22.78
N GLY A 146 -2.37 5.89 22.78
CA GLY A 146 -1.56 5.87 21.56
C GLY A 146 -0.11 5.46 21.82
N ASN A 147 0.61 5.18 20.74
CA ASN A 147 2.00 4.76 20.77
C ASN A 147 2.76 5.33 19.57
N LEU A 148 3.96 5.85 19.83
CA LEU A 148 4.87 6.27 18.77
C LEU A 148 5.52 5.04 18.15
N ILE A 149 5.46 4.94 16.82
CA ILE A 149 6.09 3.86 16.08
C ILE A 149 7.08 4.40 15.07
N TYR A 150 8.12 3.64 14.82
CA TYR A 150 9.11 3.93 13.79
C TYR A 150 9.71 2.63 13.26
N GLY A 151 10.30 2.68 12.08
CA GLY A 151 10.88 1.50 11.48
C GLY A 151 11.29 1.65 10.04
N MET A 152 11.39 0.51 9.37
CA MET A 152 11.71 0.41 7.95
C MET A 152 10.48 -0.09 7.18
N ALA A 153 10.41 0.27 5.90
CA ALA A 153 9.29 -0.08 5.04
C ALA A 153 9.79 -0.56 3.66
N PRO A 154 10.25 -1.81 3.53
CA PRO A 154 10.51 -2.39 2.21
C PRO A 154 9.24 -2.36 1.36
N ALA A 155 9.42 -2.09 0.06
CA ALA A 155 8.32 -1.89 -0.87
C ALA A 155 8.65 -2.43 -2.27
N VAL A 156 7.61 -2.87 -2.96
CA VAL A 156 7.61 -3.16 -4.38
C VAL A 156 6.44 -2.44 -5.04
N GLU A 157 6.64 -1.88 -6.21
CA GLU A 157 5.62 -1.13 -6.91
C GLU A 157 5.71 -1.32 -8.42
N SER A 158 4.57 -1.54 -9.05
CA SER A 158 4.40 -1.53 -10.48
C SER A 158 3.67 -0.27 -10.91
N GLU A 159 4.15 0.38 -11.95
CA GLU A 159 3.59 1.60 -12.52
C GLU A 159 3.18 1.34 -13.97
N PHE A 160 1.91 1.60 -14.29
CA PHE A 160 1.31 1.37 -15.59
C PHE A 160 0.88 2.70 -16.19
N PHE A 161 1.62 3.23 -17.16
CA PHE A 161 1.28 4.48 -17.83
C PHE A 161 0.09 4.31 -18.76
N ILE A 162 -1.03 4.97 -18.45
CA ILE A 162 -2.24 5.02 -19.28
C ILE A 162 -2.33 6.28 -20.13
N ALA A 163 -1.59 7.34 -19.75
CA ALA A 163 -1.45 8.58 -20.49
C ALA A 163 -0.09 9.23 -20.22
N ARG A 164 0.22 10.32 -20.95
CA ARG A 164 1.52 11.01 -20.83
C ARG A 164 1.86 11.43 -19.39
N ARG A 165 0.87 11.77 -18.57
CA ARG A 165 1.06 12.25 -17.19
C ARG A 165 0.33 11.40 -16.16
N LEU A 166 -0.33 10.33 -16.58
CA LEU A 166 -1.17 9.52 -15.71
C LEU A 166 -0.72 8.07 -15.72
N ALA A 167 -0.46 7.53 -14.55
CA ALA A 167 -0.16 6.13 -14.35
C ALA A 167 -1.08 5.53 -13.28
N LEU A 168 -1.41 4.26 -13.44
CA LEU A 168 -1.93 3.42 -12.38
C LEU A 168 -0.75 2.85 -11.59
N THR A 169 -0.87 2.81 -10.29
CA THR A 169 0.09 2.18 -9.39
C THR A 169 -0.52 0.95 -8.75
N LEU A 170 0.25 -0.11 -8.64
CA LEU A 170 -0.06 -1.31 -7.87
C LEU A 170 1.20 -1.72 -7.12
N GLY A 171 1.12 -1.85 -5.82
CA GLY A 171 2.29 -2.15 -5.02
C GLY A 171 1.98 -2.87 -3.73
N ALA A 172 3.05 -3.23 -3.05
CA ALA A 172 3.01 -3.74 -1.68
C ALA A 172 4.10 -3.05 -0.87
N ARG A 173 3.76 -2.68 0.35
CA ARG A 173 4.70 -2.14 1.34
C ARG A 173 4.56 -2.94 2.63
N MET A 174 5.67 -3.25 3.25
CA MET A 174 5.72 -4.04 4.47
C MET A 174 6.39 -3.24 5.61
N PRO A 175 5.66 -2.35 6.30
CA PRO A 175 6.21 -1.67 7.46
C PRO A 175 6.66 -2.67 8.53
N VAL A 176 7.92 -2.55 8.93
CA VAL A 176 8.53 -3.30 10.02
C VAL A 176 8.75 -2.32 11.18
N SER A 177 7.84 -2.36 12.16
CA SER A 177 7.82 -1.42 13.28
C SER A 177 8.66 -1.94 14.44
N ILE A 178 9.60 -1.14 14.93
CA ILE A 178 10.48 -1.52 16.05
C ILE A 178 9.76 -1.33 17.41
N SER A 179 8.84 -0.37 17.50
CA SER A 179 8.19 0.04 18.75
C SER A 179 6.68 -0.17 18.78
N SER A 180 6.11 -0.89 17.80
CA SER A 180 4.68 -1.21 17.80
C SER A 180 4.33 -2.17 18.95
N LYS A 181 3.20 -1.91 19.60
CA LYS A 181 2.60 -2.79 20.61
C LYS A 181 1.63 -3.80 20.03
N THR A 182 1.28 -3.66 18.76
CA THR A 182 0.33 -4.54 18.08
C THR A 182 1.04 -5.60 17.26
N GLU A 183 1.62 -5.22 16.15
CA GLU A 183 2.34 -6.11 15.23
C GLU A 183 3.63 -5.46 14.75
N ILE A 184 4.70 -6.23 14.75
CA ILE A 184 6.01 -5.77 14.28
C ILE A 184 6.02 -5.65 12.75
N LEU A 185 5.30 -6.54 12.06
CA LEU A 185 5.34 -6.67 10.61
C LEU A 185 3.92 -6.64 10.05
N LYS A 186 3.67 -5.72 9.09
CA LYS A 186 2.38 -5.56 8.43
C LYS A 186 2.57 -5.50 6.92
N LEU A 187 1.76 -6.22 6.18
CA LEU A 187 1.74 -6.15 4.73
C LEU A 187 0.56 -5.29 4.27
N HIS A 188 0.85 -4.22 3.55
CA HIS A 188 -0.14 -3.38 2.88
C HIS A 188 -0.04 -3.57 1.37
N ILE A 189 -1.15 -3.92 0.75
CA ILE A 189 -1.29 -3.90 -0.71
C ILE A 189 -1.86 -2.54 -1.09
N LYS A 190 -1.27 -1.87 -2.07
CA LYS A 190 -1.65 -0.54 -2.50
C LYS A 190 -2.07 -0.53 -3.95
N ALA A 191 -3.10 0.24 -4.26
CA ALA A 191 -3.51 0.49 -5.64
C ALA A 191 -4.00 1.95 -5.76
N GLY A 192 -3.61 2.63 -6.83
CA GLY A 192 -3.98 4.03 -6.98
C GLY A 192 -3.61 4.66 -8.31
N ILE A 193 -3.57 5.97 -8.28
CA ILE A 193 -3.31 6.81 -9.44
C ILE A 193 -2.13 7.73 -9.11
N ARG A 194 -1.21 7.85 -10.07
CA ARG A 194 -0.06 8.77 -10.03
C ARG A 194 -0.16 9.77 -11.17
N ILE A 195 0.00 11.04 -10.84
CA ILE A 195 0.05 12.16 -11.78
C ILE A 195 1.47 12.69 -11.84
N ASN A 196 2.06 12.71 -13.01
CA ASN A 196 3.38 13.26 -13.27
C ASN A 196 3.26 14.75 -13.69
N ILE A 197 4.04 15.59 -13.02
CA ILE A 197 3.99 17.05 -13.12
C ILE A 197 5.28 17.59 -13.77
#